data_6ad51441a9c786a7162511f96d69907e
#
_entry.id   6ad51441a9c786a7162511f96d69907e
#
_cell.length_a   1.000
_cell.length_b   1.000
_cell.length_c   1.000
_cell.angle_alpha   90.00
_cell.angle_beta   90.00
_cell.angle_gamma   90.00
#
_symmetry.space_group_name_H-M   'P 1'
#
loop_
_entity.id
_entity.type
_entity.pdbx_description
1 polymer ?
#
loop_
_entity_poly.entity_id
_entity_poly.type
_entity_poly.pdbx_seq_one_letter_code
_entity_poly.pdbx_strand_id
1 'polypeptide(L)'
;MVSACGASLVLMLDIQFIREHTDIVKESQRKRGESVELVDEVLSSDAVRRESLKAFEEARAQQKEIGKKVASAPADEKAKLIAETKELSQKVAEFKSKADAAAEEYTTAMWKLSNIVEPEAPEGGEDDYVVVKKVGQIRDFAAEGFEPKDHLTLGAGVAGIDMRRGV
;
A
#
# COMPACT_ATOMS: atom_id res chain seq x y z
N MET A 1 -28.19 16.75 17.87
CA MET A 1 -26.77 17.17 17.94
C MET A 1 -25.99 16.14 17.16
N VAL A 2 -25.68 16.43 15.90
CA VAL A 2 -24.91 15.53 15.04
C VAL A 2 -23.45 15.88 15.26
N SER A 3 -22.73 14.98 15.93
CA SER A 3 -21.28 15.09 16.11
C SER A 3 -20.64 15.00 14.73
N ALA A 4 -19.97 16.05 14.33
CA ALA A 4 -19.15 16.06 13.14
C ALA A 4 -17.97 15.10 13.36
N CYS A 5 -18.11 13.87 12.89
CA CYS A 5 -17.00 12.97 12.70
C CYS A 5 -16.10 13.59 11.64
N GLY A 6 -14.93 14.08 12.07
CA GLY A 6 -13.92 14.59 11.16
C GLY A 6 -13.51 13.47 10.21
N ALA A 7 -14.03 13.53 8.99
CA ALA A 7 -13.60 12.67 7.91
C ALA A 7 -12.15 13.02 7.58
N SER A 8 -11.22 12.32 8.23
CA SER A 8 -9.87 12.19 7.72
C SER A 8 -10.00 11.40 6.43
N LEU A 9 -9.86 12.09 5.30
CA LEU A 9 -9.75 11.48 3.98
C LEU A 9 -8.46 10.66 3.95
N VAL A 10 -8.50 9.44 4.46
CA VAL A 10 -7.46 8.44 4.22
C VAL A 10 -7.71 7.89 2.82
N LEU A 11 -7.13 8.55 1.83
CA LEU A 11 -7.25 8.17 0.42
C LEU A 11 -6.57 6.83 0.10
N MET A 12 -5.74 6.30 1.01
CA MET A 12 -5.09 4.99 0.92
C MET A 12 -4.95 4.39 2.32
N LEU A 13 -5.02 3.07 2.41
CA LEU A 13 -4.87 2.35 3.67
C LEU A 13 -3.42 2.49 4.18
N ASP A 14 -3.26 3.22 5.29
CA ASP A 14 -1.96 3.44 5.91
C ASP A 14 -1.60 2.29 6.87
N ILE A 15 -0.32 1.91 6.92
CA ILE A 15 0.18 0.85 7.78
C ILE A 15 -0.02 1.15 9.27
N GLN A 16 0.02 2.41 9.67
CA GLN A 16 -0.23 2.79 11.06
C GLN A 16 -1.70 2.49 11.41
N PHE A 17 -2.63 2.84 10.53
CA PHE A 17 -4.04 2.52 10.71
C PHE A 17 -4.27 1.00 10.79
N ILE A 18 -3.61 0.20 9.92
CA ILE A 18 -3.72 -1.27 9.95
C ILE A 18 -3.26 -1.84 11.28
N ARG A 19 -2.17 -1.32 11.86
CA ARG A 19 -1.65 -1.77 13.16
C ARG A 19 -2.60 -1.43 14.31
N GLU A 20 -3.16 -0.21 14.30
CA GLU A 20 -4.03 0.29 15.37
C GLU A 20 -5.45 -0.26 15.30
N HIS A 21 -5.92 -0.60 14.10
CA HIS A 21 -7.29 -1.01 13.81
C HIS A 21 -7.37 -2.32 13.01
N THR A 22 -6.54 -3.30 13.37
CA THR A 22 -6.43 -4.60 12.67
C THR A 22 -7.78 -5.28 12.53
N ASP A 23 -8.63 -5.23 13.55
CA ASP A 23 -9.96 -5.87 13.55
C ASP A 23 -10.90 -5.22 12.53
N ILE A 24 -10.87 -3.89 12.38
CA ILE A 24 -11.66 -3.16 11.39
C ILE A 24 -11.24 -3.56 9.98
N VAL A 25 -9.92 -3.66 9.75
CA VAL A 25 -9.38 -4.04 8.45
C VAL A 25 -9.75 -5.49 8.11
N LYS A 26 -9.62 -6.41 9.07
CA LYS A 26 -10.02 -7.81 8.89
C LYS A 26 -11.50 -7.96 8.59
N GLU A 27 -12.35 -7.22 9.30
CA GLU A 27 -13.79 -7.20 9.07
C GLU A 27 -14.13 -6.66 7.67
N SER A 28 -13.41 -5.64 7.21
CA SER A 28 -13.56 -5.11 5.86
C SER A 28 -13.19 -6.14 4.78
N GLN A 29 -12.10 -6.90 4.96
CA GLN A 29 -11.73 -7.99 4.05
C GLN A 29 -12.81 -9.08 4.04
N ARG A 30 -13.32 -9.46 5.22
CA ARG A 30 -14.40 -10.45 5.34
C ARG A 30 -15.66 -10.02 4.57
N LYS A 31 -16.08 -8.77 4.70
CA LYS A 31 -17.24 -8.21 3.97
C LYS A 31 -17.07 -8.27 2.45
N ARG A 32 -15.83 -8.16 1.96
CA ARG A 32 -15.51 -8.30 0.53
C ARG A 32 -15.40 -9.75 0.06
N GLY A 33 -15.48 -10.73 0.97
CA GLY A 33 -15.18 -12.12 0.65
C GLY A 33 -13.70 -12.40 0.41
N GLU A 34 -12.82 -11.49 0.87
CA GLU A 34 -11.37 -11.62 0.75
C GLU A 34 -10.75 -12.28 1.98
N SER A 35 -9.52 -12.80 1.83
CA SER A 35 -8.83 -13.47 2.92
C SER A 35 -8.41 -12.48 4.01
N VAL A 36 -8.76 -12.77 5.25
CA VAL A 36 -8.34 -11.99 6.44
C VAL A 36 -6.86 -12.18 6.75
N GLU A 37 -6.26 -13.29 6.30
CA GLU A 37 -4.84 -13.58 6.47
C GLU A 37 -3.94 -12.58 5.73
N LEU A 38 -4.44 -11.90 4.69
CA LEU A 38 -3.73 -10.81 4.01
C LEU A 38 -3.33 -9.69 4.98
N VAL A 39 -4.16 -9.42 5.97
CA VAL A 39 -3.85 -8.40 7.00
C VAL A 39 -2.66 -8.84 7.85
N ASP A 40 -2.60 -10.11 8.24
CA ASP A 40 -1.50 -10.68 9.00
C ASP A 40 -0.23 -10.76 8.16
N GLU A 41 -0.33 -11.05 6.84
CA GLU A 41 0.79 -11.01 5.89
C GLU A 41 1.39 -9.60 5.81
N VAL A 42 0.56 -8.56 5.73
CA VAL A 42 1.01 -7.16 5.73
C VAL A 42 1.70 -6.79 7.04
N LEU A 43 1.12 -7.13 8.19
CA LEU A 43 1.69 -6.81 9.49
C LEU A 43 3.04 -7.51 9.71
N SER A 44 3.16 -8.78 9.31
CA SER A 44 4.41 -9.54 9.42
C SER A 44 5.49 -8.99 8.49
N SER A 45 5.17 -8.70 7.23
CA SER A 45 6.11 -8.12 6.27
C SER A 45 6.58 -6.71 6.69
N ASP A 46 5.70 -5.90 7.29
CA ASP A 46 6.08 -4.62 7.86
C ASP A 46 7.03 -4.76 9.05
N ALA A 47 6.83 -5.76 9.92
CA ALA A 47 7.74 -6.03 11.03
C ALA A 47 9.14 -6.40 10.51
N VAL A 48 9.24 -7.31 9.55
CA VAL A 48 10.49 -7.72 8.89
C VAL A 48 11.16 -6.53 8.21
N ARG A 49 10.41 -5.72 7.48
CA ARG A 49 10.91 -4.50 6.84
C ARG A 49 11.55 -3.53 7.84
N ARG A 50 10.87 -3.26 8.96
CA ARG A 50 11.38 -2.36 10.00
C ARG A 50 12.64 -2.89 10.67
N GLU A 51 12.68 -4.18 10.97
CA GLU A 51 13.85 -4.82 11.58
C GLU A 51 15.04 -4.81 10.62
N SER A 52 14.83 -5.17 9.35
CA SER A 52 15.87 -5.18 8.33
C SER A 52 16.43 -3.79 8.06
N LEU A 53 15.57 -2.77 8.00
CA LEU A 53 15.98 -1.39 7.83
C LEU A 53 16.81 -0.90 9.04
N LYS A 54 16.39 -1.22 10.26
CA LYS A 54 17.12 -0.89 11.49
C LYS A 54 18.52 -1.52 11.48
N ALA A 55 18.63 -2.80 11.15
CA ALA A 55 19.91 -3.49 11.07
C ALA A 55 20.85 -2.85 10.03
N PHE A 56 20.31 -2.45 8.87
CA PHE A 56 21.09 -1.74 7.85
C PHE A 56 21.56 -0.37 8.35
N GLU A 57 20.69 0.41 8.98
CA GLU A 57 21.05 1.73 9.51
C GLU A 57 22.11 1.65 10.61
N GLU A 58 22.01 0.68 11.53
CA GLU A 58 23.00 0.43 12.57
C GLU A 58 24.36 0.03 12.00
N ALA A 59 24.38 -0.88 11.02
CA ALA A 59 25.62 -1.26 10.35
C ALA A 59 26.26 -0.09 9.59
N ARG A 60 25.45 0.76 8.94
CA ARG A 60 25.91 1.97 8.25
C ARG A 60 26.46 3.01 9.23
N ALA A 61 25.84 3.16 10.40
CA ALA A 61 26.34 4.05 11.45
C ALA A 61 27.72 3.58 11.97
N GLN A 62 27.88 2.26 12.20
CA GLN A 62 29.15 1.67 12.60
C GLN A 62 30.23 1.88 11.54
N GLN A 63 29.89 1.69 10.26
CA GLN A 63 30.81 1.92 9.14
C GLN A 63 31.31 3.39 9.13
N LYS A 64 30.41 4.34 9.34
CA LYS A 64 30.75 5.76 9.42
C LYS A 64 31.69 6.08 10.59
N GLU A 65 31.46 5.46 11.74
CA GLU A 65 32.34 5.66 12.93
C GLU A 65 33.73 5.04 12.73
N ILE A 66 33.82 3.84 12.17
CA ILE A 66 35.12 3.25 11.81
C ILE A 66 35.85 4.08 10.78
N GLY A 67 35.16 4.61 9.77
CA GLY A 67 35.75 5.50 8.78
C GLY A 67 36.40 6.74 9.40
N LYS A 68 35.77 7.33 10.41
CA LYS A 68 36.39 8.45 11.16
C LYS A 68 37.65 8.02 11.91
N LYS A 69 37.62 6.84 12.54
CA LYS A 69 38.79 6.30 13.26
C LYS A 69 39.96 6.02 12.32
N VAL A 70 39.70 5.46 11.13
CA VAL A 70 40.73 5.23 10.10
C VAL A 70 41.42 6.53 9.68
N ALA A 71 40.65 7.63 9.58
CA ALA A 71 41.19 8.93 9.17
C ALA A 71 42.15 9.53 10.23
N SER A 72 41.95 9.24 11.51
CA SER A 72 42.76 9.76 12.63
C SER A 72 43.78 8.76 13.20
N ALA A 73 43.79 7.51 12.71
CA ALA A 73 44.62 6.46 13.27
C ALA A 73 46.10 6.57 12.89
N PRO A 74 47.03 6.19 13.78
CA PRO A 74 48.44 6.05 13.46
C PRO A 74 48.69 4.92 12.46
N ALA A 75 49.86 4.92 11.80
CA ALA A 75 50.16 4.06 10.65
C ALA A 75 50.13 2.55 11.00
N ASP A 76 50.47 2.18 12.21
CA ASP A 76 50.51 0.81 12.74
C ASP A 76 49.11 0.22 12.95
N GLU A 77 48.14 1.02 13.35
CA GLU A 77 46.75 0.59 13.56
C GLU A 77 45.89 0.65 12.29
N LYS A 78 46.30 1.48 11.32
CA LYS A 78 45.54 1.79 10.13
C LYS A 78 45.24 0.55 9.28
N ALA A 79 46.20 -0.37 9.16
CA ALA A 79 46.00 -1.61 8.38
C ALA A 79 44.89 -2.49 8.96
N LYS A 80 44.83 -2.61 10.29
CA LYS A 80 43.76 -3.37 10.97
C LYS A 80 42.39 -2.76 10.80
N LEU A 81 42.30 -1.44 10.99
CA LEU A 81 41.03 -0.70 10.80
C LEU A 81 40.53 -0.74 9.37
N ILE A 82 41.42 -0.78 8.38
CA ILE A 82 41.06 -0.94 6.96
C ILE A 82 40.46 -2.34 6.72
N ALA A 83 41.03 -3.39 7.30
CA ALA A 83 40.49 -4.74 7.20
C ALA A 83 39.07 -4.82 7.83
N GLU A 84 38.90 -4.28 9.04
CA GLU A 84 37.59 -4.19 9.70
C GLU A 84 36.57 -3.40 8.87
N THR A 85 36.99 -2.30 8.25
CA THR A 85 36.13 -1.50 7.38
C THR A 85 35.68 -2.29 6.16
N LYS A 86 36.55 -3.15 5.59
CA LYS A 86 36.19 -4.00 4.45
C LYS A 86 35.14 -5.05 4.82
N GLU A 87 35.31 -5.73 5.96
CA GLU A 87 34.32 -6.70 6.46
C GLU A 87 32.98 -6.02 6.76
N LEU A 88 33.02 -4.87 7.39
CA LEU A 88 31.80 -4.11 7.69
C LEU A 88 31.10 -3.61 6.42
N SER A 89 31.86 -3.25 5.40
CA SER A 89 31.29 -2.87 4.08
C SER A 89 30.54 -4.01 3.42
N GLN A 90 31.01 -5.26 3.56
CA GLN A 90 30.31 -6.43 3.08
C GLN A 90 29.00 -6.65 3.86
N LYS A 91 29.04 -6.55 5.20
CA LYS A 91 27.83 -6.63 6.05
C LYS A 91 26.80 -5.56 5.72
N VAL A 92 27.24 -4.33 5.49
CA VAL A 92 26.35 -3.22 5.08
C VAL A 92 25.68 -3.54 3.75
N ALA A 93 26.40 -4.10 2.78
CA ALA A 93 25.82 -4.51 1.50
C ALA A 93 24.80 -5.64 1.65
N GLU A 94 25.09 -6.64 2.51
CA GLU A 94 24.16 -7.72 2.81
C GLU A 94 22.89 -7.22 3.51
N PHE A 95 23.01 -6.37 4.52
CA PHE A 95 21.87 -5.78 5.22
C PHE A 95 21.05 -4.88 4.31
N LYS A 96 21.71 -4.14 3.41
CA LYS A 96 21.01 -3.35 2.40
C LYS A 96 20.16 -4.24 1.50
N SER A 97 20.72 -5.31 0.98
CA SER A 97 19.99 -6.26 0.12
C SER A 97 18.78 -6.87 0.84
N LYS A 98 18.94 -7.23 2.13
CA LYS A 98 17.82 -7.74 2.96
C LYS A 98 16.74 -6.69 3.19
N ALA A 99 17.15 -5.44 3.46
CA ALA A 99 16.19 -4.35 3.65
C ALA A 99 15.43 -4.02 2.37
N ASP A 100 16.11 -4.04 1.21
CA ASP A 100 15.49 -3.80 -0.09
C ASP A 100 14.47 -4.93 -0.41
N ALA A 101 14.84 -6.19 -0.21
CA ALA A 101 13.94 -7.33 -0.41
C ALA A 101 12.71 -7.28 0.52
N ALA A 102 12.92 -6.98 1.81
CA ALA A 102 11.83 -6.85 2.77
C ALA A 102 10.88 -5.67 2.43
N ALA A 103 11.40 -4.60 1.85
CA ALA A 103 10.58 -3.48 1.38
C ALA A 103 9.73 -3.86 0.16
N GLU A 104 10.26 -4.68 -0.74
CA GLU A 104 9.53 -5.20 -1.90
C GLU A 104 8.42 -6.18 -1.48
N GLU A 105 8.71 -7.10 -0.56
CA GLU A 105 7.73 -8.03 -0.01
C GLU A 105 6.59 -7.29 0.68
N TYR A 106 6.89 -6.28 1.51
CA TYR A 106 5.91 -5.43 2.15
C TYR A 106 5.03 -4.71 1.12
N THR A 107 5.63 -4.12 0.09
CA THR A 107 4.90 -3.42 -0.97
C THR A 107 3.96 -4.36 -1.71
N THR A 108 4.42 -5.56 -2.01
CA THR A 108 3.62 -6.60 -2.66
C THR A 108 2.44 -7.04 -1.79
N ALA A 109 2.65 -7.20 -0.49
CA ALA A 109 1.59 -7.54 0.45
C ALA A 109 0.55 -6.40 0.55
N MET A 110 0.98 -5.15 0.64
CA MET A 110 0.09 -3.98 0.67
C MET A 110 -0.78 -3.86 -0.59
N TRP A 111 -0.26 -4.21 -1.76
CA TRP A 111 -1.04 -4.14 -3.01
C TRP A 111 -2.16 -5.19 -3.10
N LYS A 112 -2.05 -6.28 -2.35
CA LYS A 112 -3.11 -7.29 -2.27
C LYS A 112 -4.26 -6.89 -1.34
N LEU A 113 -4.02 -5.93 -0.44
CA LEU A 113 -4.98 -5.54 0.57
C LEU A 113 -5.94 -4.49 0.02
N SER A 114 -7.23 -4.79 0.03
CA SER A 114 -8.27 -3.87 -0.39
C SER A 114 -8.56 -2.79 0.64
N ASN A 115 -9.05 -1.64 0.19
CA ASN A 115 -9.47 -0.53 1.06
C ASN A 115 -10.65 -0.92 1.95
N ILE A 116 -10.82 -0.17 3.04
CA ILE A 116 -11.90 -0.34 4.01
C ILE A 116 -13.26 -0.15 3.36
N VAL A 117 -14.18 -1.02 3.75
CA VAL A 117 -15.59 -0.94 3.41
C VAL A 117 -16.32 -0.23 4.55
N GLU A 118 -17.22 0.69 4.22
CA GLU A 118 -18.08 1.33 5.21
C GLU A 118 -18.90 0.29 6.00
N PRO A 119 -19.11 0.52 7.31
CA PRO A 119 -19.81 -0.43 8.15
C PRO A 119 -21.23 -0.76 7.68
N GLU A 120 -21.89 0.18 7.03
CA GLU A 120 -23.27 0.08 6.53
C GLU A 120 -23.35 -0.61 5.16
N ALA A 121 -22.24 -0.84 4.48
CA ALA A 121 -22.24 -1.56 3.21
C ALA A 121 -22.58 -3.03 3.43
N PRO A 122 -23.46 -3.62 2.60
CA PRO A 122 -23.80 -5.03 2.69
C PRO A 122 -22.59 -5.92 2.37
N GLU A 123 -22.60 -7.14 2.88
CA GLU A 123 -21.67 -8.18 2.46
C GLU A 123 -22.09 -8.72 1.10
N GLY A 124 -21.10 -9.02 0.24
CA GLY A 124 -21.36 -9.67 -1.05
C GLY A 124 -20.68 -8.98 -2.21
N GLY A 125 -21.17 -9.26 -3.42
CA GLY A 125 -20.67 -8.75 -4.68
C GLY A 125 -21.51 -7.62 -5.27
N GLU A 126 -21.40 -7.45 -6.58
CA GLU A 126 -22.05 -6.36 -7.32
C GLU A 126 -23.59 -6.44 -7.24
N ASP A 127 -24.15 -7.65 -7.15
CA ASP A 127 -25.62 -7.86 -7.13
C ASP A 127 -26.25 -7.72 -5.73
N ASP A 128 -25.41 -7.65 -4.66
CA ASP A 128 -25.87 -7.60 -3.27
C ASP A 128 -26.07 -6.18 -2.75
N TYR A 129 -26.11 -5.19 -3.63
CA TYR A 129 -26.27 -3.79 -3.25
C TYR A 129 -27.64 -3.50 -2.62
N VAL A 130 -27.67 -2.54 -1.69
CA VAL A 130 -28.89 -2.04 -1.05
C VAL A 130 -29.16 -0.61 -1.54
N VAL A 131 -30.36 -0.38 -2.05
CA VAL A 131 -30.80 0.95 -2.46
C VAL A 131 -31.08 1.81 -1.23
N VAL A 132 -30.20 2.72 -0.89
CA VAL A 132 -30.33 3.62 0.27
C VAL A 132 -31.43 4.65 0.07
N LYS A 133 -31.52 5.24 -1.13
CA LYS A 133 -32.48 6.28 -1.43
C LYS A 133 -32.79 6.36 -2.92
N LYS A 134 -34.06 6.52 -3.27
CA LYS A 134 -34.50 6.87 -4.63
C LYS A 134 -34.92 8.34 -4.64
N VAL A 135 -34.38 9.13 -5.58
CA VAL A 135 -34.69 10.54 -5.75
C VAL A 135 -35.17 10.78 -7.18
N GLY A 136 -36.35 11.35 -7.33
CA GLY A 136 -36.98 11.57 -8.64
C GLY A 136 -37.65 10.31 -9.20
N GLN A 137 -38.04 10.37 -10.45
CA GLN A 137 -38.71 9.29 -11.17
C GLN A 137 -37.75 8.71 -12.21
N ILE A 138 -37.54 7.40 -12.16
CA ILE A 138 -36.70 6.73 -13.15
C ILE A 138 -37.45 6.75 -14.48
N ARG A 139 -36.76 7.20 -15.52
CA ARG A 139 -37.29 7.25 -16.88
C ARG A 139 -37.35 5.81 -17.45
N ASP A 140 -38.50 5.48 -18.01
CA ASP A 140 -38.69 4.20 -18.71
C ASP A 140 -38.53 4.40 -20.21
N PHE A 141 -37.34 4.15 -20.72
CA PHE A 141 -37.03 4.31 -22.13
C PHE A 141 -37.82 3.37 -23.03
N ALA A 142 -38.14 2.16 -22.54
CA ALA A 142 -38.90 1.20 -23.33
C ALA A 142 -40.35 1.68 -23.53
N ALA A 143 -40.97 2.22 -22.47
CA ALA A 143 -42.32 2.82 -22.58
C ALA A 143 -42.35 4.07 -23.47
N GLU A 144 -41.24 4.80 -23.59
CA GLU A 144 -41.09 5.97 -24.46
C GLU A 144 -40.72 5.60 -25.92
N GLY A 145 -40.49 4.33 -26.20
CA GLY A 145 -40.03 3.86 -27.53
C GLY A 145 -38.64 4.34 -27.92
N PHE A 146 -37.78 4.60 -26.91
CA PHE A 146 -36.42 5.10 -27.10
C PHE A 146 -35.41 4.02 -26.70
N GLU A 147 -34.48 3.70 -27.59
CA GLU A 147 -33.37 2.81 -27.32
C GLU A 147 -32.14 3.61 -26.87
N PRO A 148 -31.74 3.52 -25.58
CA PRO A 148 -30.59 4.25 -25.09
C PRO A 148 -29.30 3.66 -25.65
N LYS A 149 -28.41 4.55 -26.11
CA LYS A 149 -27.08 4.16 -26.58
C LYS A 149 -26.07 4.33 -25.45
N ASP A 150 -25.08 3.44 -25.41
CA ASP A 150 -23.97 3.56 -24.47
C ASP A 150 -23.05 4.75 -24.80
N HIS A 151 -22.19 5.11 -23.85
CA HIS A 151 -21.31 6.28 -23.97
C HIS A 151 -20.27 6.15 -25.10
N LEU A 152 -19.83 4.93 -25.45
CA LEU A 152 -18.89 4.71 -26.56
C LEU A 152 -19.59 4.96 -27.89
N THR A 153 -20.80 4.43 -28.07
CA THR A 153 -21.62 4.64 -29.26
C THR A 153 -21.95 6.13 -29.46
N LEU A 154 -22.31 6.84 -28.39
CA LEU A 154 -22.56 8.28 -28.43
C LEU A 154 -21.28 9.05 -28.74
N GLY A 155 -20.18 8.73 -28.06
CA GLY A 155 -18.89 9.39 -28.23
C GLY A 155 -18.31 9.19 -29.64
N ALA A 156 -18.47 8.01 -30.22
CA ALA A 156 -18.07 7.74 -31.61
C ALA A 156 -18.92 8.54 -32.61
N GLY A 157 -20.23 8.67 -32.34
CA GLY A 157 -21.16 9.42 -33.22
C GLY A 157 -20.86 10.91 -33.34
N VAL A 158 -20.28 11.52 -32.28
CA VAL A 158 -19.87 12.93 -32.24
C VAL A 158 -18.35 13.12 -32.44
N ALA A 159 -17.62 12.05 -32.80
CA ALA A 159 -16.16 12.05 -32.90
C ALA A 159 -15.43 12.55 -31.61
N GLY A 160 -16.10 12.44 -30.46
CA GLY A 160 -15.58 12.86 -29.15
C GLY A 160 -14.68 11.81 -28.47
N ILE A 161 -14.82 10.54 -28.86
CA ILE A 161 -14.00 9.41 -28.35
C ILE A 161 -13.34 8.72 -29.53
N ASP A 162 -12.01 8.72 -29.55
CA ASP A 162 -11.20 8.02 -30.54
C ASP A 162 -10.36 6.94 -29.86
N MET A 163 -10.88 5.70 -29.85
CA MET A 163 -10.21 4.55 -29.25
C MET A 163 -8.92 4.13 -29.98
N ARG A 164 -8.67 4.62 -31.20
CA ARG A 164 -7.43 4.32 -31.95
C ARG A 164 -6.27 5.23 -31.55
N ARG A 165 -6.59 6.44 -31.08
CA ARG A 165 -5.59 7.45 -30.66
C ARG A 165 -5.38 7.48 -29.16
N GLY A 166 -6.27 6.87 -28.39
CA GLY A 166 -6.12 6.71 -26.95
C GLY A 166 -5.15 5.56 -26.65
N VAL A 167 -3.85 5.87 -26.56
CA VAL A 167 -2.80 4.98 -26.09
C VAL A 167 -2.23 5.57 -24.80
#